data_251db4eae7d196396fd2184f1494066c
#
_entry.id   251db4eae7d196396fd2184f1494066c
#
_cell.length_a   1.000
_cell.length_b   1.000
_cell.length_c   1.000
_cell.angle_alpha   90.00
_cell.angle_beta   90.00
_cell.angle_gamma   90.00
#
_symmetry.space_group_name_H-M   'P 1'
#
loop_
_entity.id
_entity.type
_entity.pdbx_description
1 polymer ?
#
loop_
_entity_poly.entity_id
_entity_poly.type
_entity_poly.pdbx_seq_one_letter_code
_entity_poly.pdbx_strand_id
1 'polypeptide(L)'
;MNWSASIKEFKNYLQLEKSLSGNSVEAYLRDIGKLDSFLEKNYPNTSPENVNREHLEGFLIHLHEINMNDRSQARIISGVRAFYKFLLMEDLIDNDPSQLLDLPKLRRKLPDTLSYDEISSIIAAIDLSTPEGQRNKAIFETLYSCGLRVSELTGLRISDMFMDDGFVKVKGKGNKERLVPIGDSAINYINIYKQTVRSHISVQRGFEDHLFLNRNGRALSRVYIFMLIKQLAEKAGIKKSISPHTFR
;
A
#
# COMPACT_ATOMS: atom_id res chain seq x y z
N MET A 1 26.57 21.82 -3.76
CA MET A 1 25.21 21.35 -4.11
C MET A 1 24.27 21.52 -2.92
N ASN A 2 22.96 21.74 -3.14
CA ASN A 2 21.97 21.96 -2.06
C ASN A 2 21.02 20.75 -2.00
N TRP A 3 20.70 20.24 -0.80
CA TRP A 3 19.81 19.11 -0.58
C TRP A 3 18.46 19.27 -1.28
N SER A 4 17.82 20.42 -1.15
CA SER A 4 16.51 20.69 -1.76
C SER A 4 16.55 20.60 -3.29
N ALA A 5 17.61 21.12 -3.93
CA ALA A 5 17.79 21.04 -5.37
C ALA A 5 18.02 19.58 -5.82
N SER A 6 18.93 18.87 -5.17
CA SER A 6 19.25 17.48 -5.49
C SER A 6 18.06 16.52 -5.29
N ILE A 7 17.28 16.72 -4.24
CA ILE A 7 16.05 15.95 -4.01
C ILE A 7 15.02 16.22 -5.11
N LYS A 8 14.91 17.47 -5.58
CA LYS A 8 14.01 17.84 -6.69
C LYS A 8 14.43 17.19 -8.00
N GLU A 9 15.72 17.19 -8.32
CA GLU A 9 16.27 16.53 -9.51
C GLU A 9 16.10 15.01 -9.43
N PHE A 10 16.38 14.40 -8.29
CA PHE A 10 16.12 12.99 -8.05
C PHE A 10 14.64 12.63 -8.22
N LYS A 11 13.73 13.48 -7.75
CA LYS A 11 12.29 13.31 -8.00
C LYS A 11 11.97 13.25 -9.49
N ASN A 12 12.51 14.19 -10.28
CA ASN A 12 12.30 14.24 -11.72
C ASN A 12 12.85 12.97 -12.39
N TYR A 13 14.05 12.55 -12.03
CA TYR A 13 14.64 11.29 -12.50
C TYR A 13 13.75 10.08 -12.21
N LEU A 14 13.25 9.94 -10.96
CA LEU A 14 12.37 8.83 -10.59
C LEU A 14 11.04 8.85 -11.36
N GLN A 15 10.51 10.04 -11.67
CA GLN A 15 9.24 10.19 -12.38
C GLN A 15 9.39 10.02 -13.89
N LEU A 16 10.37 10.69 -14.50
CA LEU A 16 10.49 10.81 -15.95
C LEU A 16 11.29 9.64 -16.55
N GLU A 17 12.43 9.31 -15.96
CA GLU A 17 13.30 8.27 -16.52
C GLU A 17 12.97 6.88 -15.98
N LYS A 18 12.71 6.76 -14.67
CA LYS A 18 12.35 5.48 -14.07
C LYS A 18 10.86 5.18 -14.14
N SER A 19 10.03 6.13 -14.56
CA SER A 19 8.57 5.98 -14.69
C SER A 19 7.92 5.35 -13.44
N LEU A 20 8.40 5.72 -12.24
CA LEU A 20 7.90 5.16 -10.99
C LEU A 20 6.53 5.74 -10.64
N SER A 21 5.71 4.94 -9.97
CA SER A 21 4.43 5.40 -9.43
C SER A 21 4.62 6.50 -8.38
N GLY A 22 3.66 7.44 -8.26
CA GLY A 22 3.69 8.51 -7.27
C GLY A 22 4.00 8.03 -5.85
N ASN A 23 3.35 6.95 -5.40
CA ASN A 23 3.62 6.35 -4.09
C ASN A 23 5.07 5.85 -3.93
N SER A 24 5.68 5.34 -5.00
CA SER A 24 7.08 4.91 -4.97
C SER A 24 8.01 6.13 -4.88
N VAL A 25 7.75 7.15 -5.69
CA VAL A 25 8.51 8.40 -5.65
C VAL A 25 8.45 9.04 -4.25
N GLU A 26 7.24 9.18 -3.68
CA GLU A 26 7.08 9.70 -2.31
C GLU A 26 7.83 8.89 -1.26
N ALA A 27 7.89 7.56 -1.41
CA ALA A 27 8.64 6.71 -0.49
C ALA A 27 10.14 7.00 -0.56
N TYR A 28 10.71 7.09 -1.76
CA TYR A 28 12.11 7.46 -1.96
C TYR A 28 12.42 8.85 -1.38
N LEU A 29 11.59 9.85 -1.70
CA LEU A 29 11.79 11.21 -1.19
C LEU A 29 11.72 11.28 0.34
N ARG A 30 10.81 10.53 0.95
CA ARG A 30 10.69 10.44 2.41
C ARG A 30 11.93 9.80 3.04
N ASP A 31 12.52 8.82 2.37
CA ASP A 31 13.73 8.16 2.86
C ASP A 31 14.93 9.10 2.81
N ILE A 32 15.11 9.84 1.71
CA ILE A 32 16.17 10.84 1.59
C ILE A 32 15.93 12.02 2.53
N GLY A 33 14.68 12.48 2.70
CA GLY A 33 14.37 13.53 3.69
C GLY A 33 14.73 13.15 5.13
N LYS A 34 14.70 11.86 5.50
CA LYS A 34 15.21 11.42 6.82
C LYS A 34 16.72 11.53 6.94
N LEU A 35 17.45 11.19 5.88
CA LEU A 35 18.90 11.37 5.85
C LEU A 35 19.27 12.85 5.94
N ASP A 36 18.63 13.70 5.14
CA ASP A 36 18.82 15.16 5.15
C ASP A 36 18.59 15.74 6.55
N SER A 37 17.45 15.44 7.18
CA SER A 37 17.14 15.89 8.55
C SER A 37 18.12 15.37 9.60
N PHE A 38 18.64 14.16 9.46
CA PHE A 38 19.67 13.62 10.34
C PHE A 38 20.99 14.37 10.20
N LEU A 39 21.39 14.62 8.95
CA LEU A 39 22.64 15.34 8.66
C LEU A 39 22.58 16.80 9.11
N GLU A 40 21.48 17.50 8.84
CA GLU A 40 21.25 18.87 9.30
C GLU A 40 21.46 19.00 10.82
N LYS A 41 20.99 18.01 11.59
CA LYS A 41 21.07 18.00 13.06
C LYS A 41 22.45 17.64 13.59
N ASN A 42 23.12 16.64 13.00
CA ASN A 42 24.32 16.04 13.58
C ASN A 42 25.61 16.48 12.85
N TYR A 43 25.50 16.89 11.59
CA TYR A 43 26.61 17.29 10.73
C TYR A 43 26.21 18.54 9.92
N PRO A 44 26.00 19.70 10.60
CA PRO A 44 25.47 20.89 9.93
C PRO A 44 26.40 21.34 8.80
N ASN A 45 25.80 21.88 7.74
CA ASN A 45 26.48 22.32 6.52
C ASN A 45 27.06 21.19 5.64
N THR A 46 26.72 19.92 5.88
CA THR A 46 27.12 18.83 4.99
C THR A 46 26.20 18.80 3.77
N SER A 47 26.74 19.13 2.60
CA SER A 47 26.03 19.04 1.32
C SER A 47 26.00 17.59 0.79
N PRO A 48 25.08 17.23 -0.12
CA PRO A 48 24.97 15.86 -0.64
C PRO A 48 26.28 15.27 -1.17
N GLU A 49 27.11 16.06 -1.86
CA GLU A 49 28.41 15.64 -2.40
C GLU A 49 29.48 15.40 -1.32
N ASN A 50 29.32 16.01 -0.14
CA ASN A 50 30.29 15.91 0.94
C ASN A 50 29.92 14.82 1.97
N VAL A 51 28.83 14.10 1.73
CA VAL A 51 28.48 12.96 2.59
C VAL A 51 29.47 11.83 2.35
N ASN A 52 30.04 11.33 3.43
CA ASN A 52 30.96 10.20 3.41
C ASN A 52 30.35 8.97 4.11
N ARG A 53 31.11 7.89 4.13
CA ARG A 53 30.69 6.62 4.74
C ARG A 53 30.36 6.77 6.23
N GLU A 54 31.15 7.52 6.99
CA GLU A 54 30.95 7.71 8.44
C GLU A 54 29.62 8.40 8.75
N HIS A 55 29.23 9.40 7.95
CA HIS A 55 27.93 10.05 8.05
C HIS A 55 26.78 9.06 7.86
N LEU A 56 26.90 8.15 6.88
CA LEU A 56 25.87 7.15 6.60
C LEU A 56 25.83 6.03 7.65
N GLU A 57 26.97 5.61 8.19
CA GLU A 57 27.05 4.67 9.32
C GLU A 57 26.42 5.30 10.58
N GLY A 58 26.71 6.57 10.87
CA GLY A 58 26.03 7.32 11.93
C GLY A 58 24.52 7.39 11.75
N PHE A 59 24.06 7.59 10.52
CA PHE A 59 22.63 7.53 10.20
C PHE A 59 22.02 6.15 10.46
N LEU A 60 22.71 5.05 10.12
CA LEU A 60 22.23 3.71 10.41
C LEU A 60 22.13 3.42 11.91
N ILE A 61 23.12 3.87 12.69
CA ILE A 61 23.09 3.77 14.16
C ILE A 61 21.86 4.52 14.70
N HIS A 62 21.64 5.76 14.24
CA HIS A 62 20.46 6.54 14.62
C HIS A 62 19.14 5.84 14.30
N LEU A 63 19.01 5.22 13.11
CA LEU A 63 17.80 4.45 12.75
C LEU A 63 17.57 3.26 13.70
N HIS A 64 18.65 2.65 14.18
CA HIS A 64 18.58 1.56 15.17
C HIS A 64 18.16 2.08 16.56
N GLU A 65 18.74 3.17 17.02
CA GLU A 65 18.44 3.81 18.31
C GLU A 65 16.98 4.22 18.45
N ILE A 66 16.35 4.69 17.38
CA ILE A 66 14.91 5.01 17.34
C ILE A 66 14.02 3.77 17.19
N ASN A 67 14.57 2.55 17.38
CA ASN A 67 13.88 1.27 17.30
C ASN A 67 13.16 1.06 15.96
N MET A 68 13.73 1.52 14.86
CA MET A 68 13.15 1.25 13.54
C MET A 68 13.33 -0.23 13.18
N ASN A 69 12.27 -0.86 12.67
CA ASN A 69 12.36 -2.28 12.30
C ASN A 69 13.28 -2.51 11.09
N ASP A 70 13.94 -3.68 11.04
CA ASP A 70 14.95 -4.05 10.04
C ASP A 70 14.47 -3.88 8.59
N ARG A 71 13.20 -4.19 8.30
CA ARG A 71 12.63 -4.04 6.94
C ARG A 71 12.54 -2.57 6.52
N SER A 72 12.18 -1.69 7.46
CA SER A 72 12.15 -0.25 7.21
C SER A 72 13.55 0.31 7.05
N GLN A 73 14.51 -0.14 7.86
CA GLN A 73 15.92 0.24 7.70
C GLN A 73 16.45 -0.19 6.33
N ALA A 74 16.26 -1.47 5.94
CA ALA A 74 16.69 -1.96 4.63
C ALA A 74 16.08 -1.19 3.46
N ARG A 75 14.80 -0.77 3.59
CA ARG A 75 14.14 0.05 2.58
C ARG A 75 14.77 1.44 2.48
N ILE A 76 15.05 2.07 3.62
CA ILE A 76 15.69 3.40 3.67
C ILE A 76 17.09 3.33 3.06
N ILE A 77 17.89 2.34 3.42
CA ILE A 77 19.22 2.12 2.84
C ILE A 77 19.13 1.97 1.32
N SER A 78 18.14 1.21 0.84
CA SER A 78 17.89 1.07 -0.61
C SER A 78 17.52 2.40 -1.26
N GLY A 79 16.78 3.26 -0.56
CA GLY A 79 16.46 4.62 -1.00
C GLY A 79 17.70 5.50 -1.09
N VAL A 80 18.55 5.47 -0.06
CA VAL A 80 19.82 6.20 -0.01
C VAL A 80 20.76 5.76 -1.14
N ARG A 81 20.91 4.44 -1.35
CA ARG A 81 21.70 3.91 -2.47
C ARG A 81 21.17 4.36 -3.84
N ALA A 82 19.85 4.39 -4.02
CA ALA A 82 19.26 4.86 -5.26
C ALA A 82 19.55 6.34 -5.51
N PHE A 83 19.57 7.16 -4.46
CA PHE A 83 19.90 8.57 -4.54
C PHE A 83 21.38 8.79 -4.89
N TYR A 84 22.31 8.14 -4.20
CA TYR A 84 23.74 8.29 -4.49
C TYR A 84 24.11 7.70 -5.84
N LYS A 85 23.47 6.61 -6.26
CA LYS A 85 23.61 6.10 -7.61
C LYS A 85 23.14 7.09 -8.68
N PHE A 86 22.06 7.84 -8.40
CA PHE A 86 21.60 8.92 -9.26
C PHE A 86 22.62 10.04 -9.33
N LEU A 87 23.15 10.51 -8.18
CA LEU A 87 24.18 11.57 -8.16
C LEU A 87 25.44 11.17 -8.92
N LEU A 88 25.88 9.92 -8.79
CA LEU A 88 27.02 9.38 -9.52
C LEU A 88 26.76 9.31 -11.03
N MET A 89 25.56 8.94 -11.45
CA MET A 89 25.16 8.84 -12.85
C MET A 89 25.05 10.21 -13.55
N GLU A 90 24.72 11.25 -12.79
CA GLU A 90 24.65 12.65 -13.25
C GLU A 90 26.00 13.37 -13.12
N ASP A 91 27.10 12.65 -12.84
CA ASP A 91 28.45 13.19 -12.63
C ASP A 91 28.52 14.31 -11.57
N LEU A 92 27.61 14.26 -10.57
CA LEU A 92 27.56 15.21 -9.46
C LEU A 92 28.47 14.83 -8.29
N ILE A 93 28.92 13.58 -8.26
CA ILE A 93 29.89 13.02 -7.30
C ILE A 93 30.81 12.04 -8.03
N ASP A 94 32.06 11.92 -7.56
CA ASP A 94 33.03 10.98 -8.11
C ASP A 94 32.92 9.57 -7.52
N ASN A 95 32.39 9.45 -6.29
CA ASN A 95 32.30 8.18 -5.57
C ASN A 95 30.96 8.07 -4.83
N ASP A 96 30.37 6.88 -4.82
CA ASP A 96 29.14 6.58 -4.09
C ASP A 96 29.45 6.16 -2.64
N PRO A 97 29.17 7.02 -1.61
CA PRO A 97 29.46 6.71 -0.21
C PRO A 97 28.58 5.59 0.35
N SER A 98 27.49 5.25 -0.34
CA SER A 98 26.54 4.22 0.10
C SER A 98 26.87 2.81 -0.39
N GLN A 99 27.89 2.65 -1.24
CA GLN A 99 28.21 1.38 -1.91
C GLN A 99 28.50 0.24 -0.92
N LEU A 100 29.23 0.54 0.15
CA LEU A 100 29.69 -0.43 1.15
C LEU A 100 28.82 -0.49 2.42
N LEU A 101 27.62 0.13 2.42
CA LEU A 101 26.71 0.03 3.56
C LEU A 101 26.18 -1.40 3.69
N ASP A 102 26.23 -1.96 4.88
CA ASP A 102 25.62 -3.26 5.14
C ASP A 102 24.10 -3.16 5.29
N LEU A 103 23.40 -4.06 4.63
CA LEU A 103 21.96 -4.22 4.82
C LEU A 103 21.68 -5.07 6.06
N PRO A 104 20.69 -4.71 6.89
CA PRO A 104 20.28 -5.55 7.99
C PRO A 104 19.85 -6.93 7.48
N LYS A 105 20.25 -7.99 8.20
CA LYS A 105 19.86 -9.37 7.87
C LYS A 105 18.37 -9.57 8.13
N LEU A 106 17.58 -9.57 7.06
CA LEU A 106 16.13 -9.76 7.15
C LEU A 106 15.81 -11.24 7.41
N ARG A 107 15.19 -11.52 8.55
CA ARG A 107 14.60 -12.85 8.79
C ARG A 107 13.32 -12.98 7.95
N ARG A 108 13.21 -14.04 7.15
CA ARG A 108 11.98 -14.39 6.44
C ARG A 108 10.98 -14.93 7.46
N LYS A 109 10.02 -14.11 7.87
CA LYS A 109 8.85 -14.59 8.61
C LYS A 109 7.83 -15.06 7.57
N LEU A 110 7.43 -16.33 7.65
CA LEU A 110 6.32 -16.83 6.85
C LEU A 110 5.06 -16.03 7.23
N PRO A 111 4.29 -15.54 6.25
CA PRO A 111 3.06 -14.84 6.54
C PRO A 111 2.04 -15.81 7.16
N ASP A 112 1.25 -15.31 8.12
CA ASP A 112 0.10 -16.04 8.60
C ASP A 112 -0.90 -16.18 7.43
N THR A 113 -1.47 -17.37 7.27
CA THR A 113 -2.51 -17.67 6.28
C THR A 113 -3.81 -18.01 7.01
N LEU A 114 -4.94 -17.69 6.38
CA LEU A 114 -6.26 -18.08 6.85
C LEU A 114 -6.67 -19.39 6.15
N SER A 115 -7.23 -20.33 6.93
CA SER A 115 -7.92 -21.49 6.37
C SER A 115 -9.29 -21.09 5.82
N TYR A 116 -9.89 -21.98 5.04
CA TYR A 116 -11.25 -21.80 4.54
C TYR A 116 -12.25 -21.58 5.69
N ASP A 117 -12.17 -22.38 6.74
CA ASP A 117 -13.06 -22.30 7.91
C ASP A 117 -12.91 -20.97 8.66
N GLU A 118 -11.68 -20.47 8.79
CA GLU A 118 -11.41 -19.16 9.39
C GLU A 118 -12.00 -18.03 8.54
N ILE A 119 -11.87 -18.06 7.21
CA ILE A 119 -12.47 -17.09 6.30
C ILE A 119 -14.00 -17.15 6.41
N SER A 120 -14.58 -18.35 6.39
CA SER A 120 -16.02 -18.56 6.53
C SER A 120 -16.53 -18.03 7.86
N SER A 121 -15.80 -18.25 8.96
CA SER A 121 -16.16 -17.74 10.29
C SER A 121 -16.13 -16.20 10.35
N ILE A 122 -15.13 -15.56 9.72
CA ILE A 122 -15.07 -14.09 9.61
C ILE A 122 -16.27 -13.57 8.85
N ILE A 123 -16.63 -14.19 7.73
CA ILE A 123 -17.75 -13.79 6.90
C ILE A 123 -19.08 -14.02 7.62
N ALA A 124 -19.20 -15.10 8.40
CA ALA A 124 -20.38 -15.40 9.20
C ALA A 124 -20.59 -14.44 10.37
N ALA A 125 -19.52 -13.82 10.89
CA ALA A 125 -19.60 -12.83 11.97
C ALA A 125 -20.18 -11.46 11.53
N ILE A 126 -20.50 -11.30 10.24
CA ILE A 126 -21.07 -10.07 9.69
C ILE A 126 -22.58 -10.03 10.02
N ASP A 127 -23.02 -8.98 10.67
CA ASP A 127 -24.43 -8.74 10.96
C ASP A 127 -25.16 -8.24 9.72
N LEU A 128 -25.95 -9.12 9.10
CA LEU A 128 -26.70 -8.82 7.89
C LEU A 128 -27.99 -8.01 8.11
N SER A 129 -28.36 -7.73 9.36
CA SER A 129 -29.55 -6.90 9.65
C SER A 129 -29.32 -5.41 9.36
N THR A 130 -28.06 -5.00 9.17
CA THR A 130 -27.68 -3.62 8.94
C THR A 130 -27.28 -3.37 7.47
N PRO A 131 -27.55 -2.16 6.93
CA PRO A 131 -27.10 -1.79 5.57
C PRO A 131 -25.59 -1.92 5.41
N GLU A 132 -24.81 -1.54 6.43
CA GLU A 132 -23.35 -1.70 6.44
C GLU A 132 -22.95 -3.17 6.38
N GLY A 133 -23.69 -4.03 7.08
CA GLY A 133 -23.44 -5.48 7.05
C GLY A 133 -23.66 -6.09 5.67
N GLN A 134 -24.74 -5.72 4.99
CA GLN A 134 -25.01 -6.15 3.62
C GLN A 134 -23.86 -5.74 2.66
N ARG A 135 -23.41 -4.48 2.75
CA ARG A 135 -22.25 -4.00 2.01
C ARG A 135 -20.99 -4.79 2.37
N ASN A 136 -20.73 -4.97 3.68
CA ASN A 136 -19.54 -5.64 4.17
C ASN A 136 -19.48 -7.11 3.70
N LYS A 137 -20.63 -7.80 3.67
CA LYS A 137 -20.74 -9.16 3.14
C LYS A 137 -20.30 -9.19 1.67
N ALA A 138 -20.84 -8.30 0.84
CA ALA A 138 -20.46 -8.19 -0.57
C ALA A 138 -18.94 -7.90 -0.73
N ILE A 139 -18.36 -7.04 0.13
CA ILE A 139 -16.92 -6.75 0.13
C ILE A 139 -16.09 -8.01 0.41
N PHE A 140 -16.44 -8.77 1.45
CA PHE A 140 -15.65 -9.96 1.85
C PHE A 140 -15.77 -11.09 0.85
N GLU A 141 -16.98 -11.34 0.32
CA GLU A 141 -17.18 -12.31 -0.75
C GLU A 141 -16.37 -11.94 -2.00
N THR A 142 -16.34 -10.65 -2.37
CA THR A 142 -15.55 -10.17 -3.51
C THR A 142 -14.04 -10.30 -3.25
N LEU A 143 -13.56 -9.95 -2.05
CA LEU A 143 -12.16 -10.08 -1.68
C LEU A 143 -11.68 -11.52 -1.77
N TYR A 144 -12.49 -12.45 -1.23
CA TYR A 144 -12.16 -13.86 -1.20
C TYR A 144 -12.24 -14.49 -2.60
N SER A 145 -13.34 -14.26 -3.30
CA SER A 145 -13.58 -14.83 -4.64
C SER A 145 -12.54 -14.39 -5.66
N CYS A 146 -12.21 -13.09 -5.68
CA CYS A 146 -11.34 -12.51 -6.71
C CYS A 146 -9.87 -12.36 -6.26
N GLY A 147 -9.54 -12.60 -5.00
CA GLY A 147 -8.18 -12.40 -4.46
C GLY A 147 -7.63 -10.98 -4.69
N LEU A 148 -8.47 -9.95 -4.55
CA LEU A 148 -8.12 -8.56 -4.85
C LEU A 148 -7.17 -7.96 -3.82
N ARG A 149 -6.33 -7.01 -4.26
CA ARG A 149 -5.70 -6.08 -3.32
C ARG A 149 -6.74 -5.08 -2.79
N VAL A 150 -6.53 -4.58 -1.57
CA VAL A 150 -7.48 -3.59 -0.99
C VAL A 150 -7.67 -2.37 -1.88
N SER A 151 -6.59 -1.89 -2.49
CA SER A 151 -6.69 -0.74 -3.42
C SER A 151 -7.49 -1.07 -4.68
N GLU A 152 -7.43 -2.31 -5.16
CA GLU A 152 -8.22 -2.79 -6.29
C GLU A 152 -9.70 -2.88 -5.90
N LEU A 153 -10.00 -3.45 -4.72
CA LEU A 153 -11.35 -3.53 -4.19
C LEU A 153 -11.99 -2.15 -3.99
N THR A 154 -11.28 -1.23 -3.31
CA THR A 154 -11.82 0.12 -3.03
C THR A 154 -11.97 0.98 -4.29
N GLY A 155 -11.22 0.68 -5.34
CA GLY A 155 -11.30 1.33 -6.65
C GLY A 155 -12.19 0.61 -7.65
N LEU A 156 -12.85 -0.50 -7.26
CA LEU A 156 -13.68 -1.30 -8.17
C LEU A 156 -14.88 -0.48 -8.66
N ARG A 157 -15.16 -0.56 -9.97
CA ARG A 157 -16.22 0.20 -10.62
C ARG A 157 -17.35 -0.69 -11.06
N ILE A 158 -18.54 -0.12 -11.15
CA ILE A 158 -19.72 -0.84 -11.67
C ILE A 158 -19.52 -1.19 -13.15
N SER A 159 -18.94 -0.25 -13.93
CA SER A 159 -18.61 -0.44 -15.34
C SER A 159 -17.53 -1.51 -15.60
N ASP A 160 -16.79 -1.92 -14.57
CA ASP A 160 -15.77 -2.98 -14.65
C ASP A 160 -16.32 -4.38 -14.30
N MET A 161 -17.63 -4.50 -14.02
CA MET A 161 -18.29 -5.75 -13.61
C MET A 161 -18.95 -6.43 -14.81
N PHE A 162 -18.41 -7.55 -15.25
CA PHE A 162 -18.97 -8.41 -16.32
C PHE A 162 -19.57 -9.65 -15.67
N MET A 163 -20.70 -9.44 -14.95
CA MET A 163 -21.27 -10.48 -14.08
C MET A 163 -21.87 -11.64 -14.85
N ASP A 164 -22.44 -11.38 -16.02
CA ASP A 164 -23.03 -12.41 -16.89
C ASP A 164 -21.93 -13.32 -17.46
N ASP A 165 -20.73 -12.79 -17.66
CA ASP A 165 -19.57 -13.52 -18.14
C ASP A 165 -18.72 -14.10 -16.98
N GLY A 166 -19.06 -13.80 -15.73
CA GLY A 166 -18.33 -14.26 -14.54
C GLY A 166 -16.96 -13.62 -14.34
N PHE A 167 -16.74 -12.39 -14.81
CA PHE A 167 -15.45 -11.67 -14.69
C PHE A 167 -15.59 -10.26 -14.14
N VAL A 168 -14.48 -9.80 -13.55
CA VAL A 168 -14.29 -8.41 -13.12
C VAL A 168 -13.01 -7.88 -13.74
N LYS A 169 -13.06 -6.69 -14.33
CA LYS A 169 -11.87 -5.98 -14.79
C LYS A 169 -11.23 -5.24 -13.61
N VAL A 170 -9.98 -5.51 -13.36
CA VAL A 170 -9.24 -4.98 -12.20
C VAL A 170 -8.02 -4.20 -12.67
N LYS A 171 -7.88 -2.97 -12.17
CA LYS A 171 -6.76 -2.09 -12.44
C LYS A 171 -5.70 -2.21 -11.35
N GLY A 172 -4.55 -2.79 -11.69
CA GLY A 172 -3.45 -3.05 -10.78
C GLY A 172 -2.34 -1.99 -10.79
N LYS A 173 -1.18 -2.36 -10.23
CA LYS A 173 0.01 -1.50 -10.20
C LYS A 173 0.45 -1.12 -11.63
N GLY A 174 0.81 0.15 -11.82
CA GLY A 174 1.24 0.65 -13.13
C GLY A 174 0.11 0.77 -14.15
N ASN A 175 -1.13 0.93 -13.69
CA ASN A 175 -2.31 1.08 -14.54
C ASN A 175 -2.61 -0.16 -15.42
N LYS A 176 -2.00 -1.31 -15.12
CA LYS A 176 -2.23 -2.55 -15.88
C LYS A 176 -3.58 -3.13 -15.51
N GLU A 177 -4.39 -3.42 -16.53
CA GLU A 177 -5.68 -4.06 -16.38
C GLU A 177 -5.57 -5.57 -16.53
N ARG A 178 -6.41 -6.30 -15.79
CA ARG A 178 -6.57 -7.75 -15.93
C ARG A 178 -8.01 -8.15 -15.65
N LEU A 179 -8.47 -9.19 -16.29
CA LEU A 179 -9.72 -9.85 -15.95
C LEU A 179 -9.47 -10.87 -14.84
N VAL A 180 -10.37 -10.89 -13.87
CA VAL A 180 -10.32 -11.81 -12.72
C VAL A 180 -11.67 -12.51 -12.63
N PRO A 181 -11.72 -13.84 -12.52
CA PRO A 181 -12.98 -14.54 -12.33
C PRO A 181 -13.64 -14.14 -11.01
N ILE A 182 -14.97 -14.11 -11.00
CA ILE A 182 -15.79 -13.84 -9.82
C ILE A 182 -16.81 -14.96 -9.65
N GLY A 183 -16.93 -15.49 -8.44
CA GLY A 183 -17.86 -16.58 -8.14
C GLY A 183 -19.28 -16.09 -7.85
N ASP A 184 -20.24 -17.00 -8.02
CA ASP A 184 -21.67 -16.72 -7.89
C ASP A 184 -22.08 -16.12 -6.54
N SER A 185 -21.46 -16.56 -5.45
CA SER A 185 -21.71 -15.97 -4.12
C SER A 185 -21.40 -14.48 -4.09
N ALA A 186 -20.24 -14.08 -4.62
CA ALA A 186 -19.85 -12.67 -4.67
C ALA A 186 -20.80 -11.87 -5.57
N ILE A 187 -21.17 -12.41 -6.75
CA ILE A 187 -22.14 -11.79 -7.67
C ILE A 187 -23.47 -11.56 -6.96
N ASN A 188 -24.00 -12.58 -6.28
CA ASN A 188 -25.25 -12.50 -5.55
C ASN A 188 -25.23 -11.40 -4.47
N TYR A 189 -24.21 -11.38 -3.60
CA TYR A 189 -24.13 -10.37 -2.54
C TYR A 189 -23.86 -8.95 -3.08
N ILE A 190 -23.14 -8.81 -4.19
CA ILE A 190 -22.99 -7.52 -4.87
C ILE A 190 -24.36 -7.02 -5.38
N ASN A 191 -25.16 -7.89 -6.00
CA ASN A 191 -26.48 -7.53 -6.50
C ASN A 191 -27.43 -7.14 -5.35
N ILE A 192 -27.45 -7.90 -4.27
CA ILE A 192 -28.21 -7.54 -3.05
C ILE A 192 -27.78 -6.16 -2.56
N TYR A 193 -26.50 -5.93 -2.36
CA TYR A 193 -25.96 -4.64 -1.93
C TYR A 193 -26.35 -3.49 -2.87
N LYS A 194 -26.24 -3.69 -4.18
CA LYS A 194 -26.61 -2.67 -5.19
C LYS A 194 -28.09 -2.29 -5.09
N GLN A 195 -28.97 -3.28 -4.94
CA GLN A 195 -30.41 -3.10 -4.93
C GLN A 195 -30.94 -2.56 -3.60
N THR A 196 -30.44 -3.07 -2.47
CA THR A 196 -31.02 -2.81 -1.13
C THR A 196 -30.31 -1.70 -0.36
N VAL A 197 -29.05 -1.41 -0.65
CA VAL A 197 -28.26 -0.45 0.10
C VAL A 197 -27.75 0.69 -0.77
N ARG A 198 -27.01 0.35 -1.82
CA ARG A 198 -26.35 1.36 -2.65
C ARG A 198 -27.35 2.29 -3.36
N SER A 199 -28.52 1.78 -3.75
CA SER A 199 -29.59 2.56 -4.37
C SER A 199 -30.15 3.67 -3.47
N HIS A 200 -29.99 3.54 -2.13
CA HIS A 200 -30.47 4.51 -1.15
C HIS A 200 -29.35 5.48 -0.67
N ILE A 201 -28.12 5.34 -1.17
CA ILE A 201 -27.02 6.23 -0.81
C ILE A 201 -27.01 7.43 -1.76
N SER A 202 -27.01 8.65 -1.21
CA SER A 202 -26.77 9.88 -1.98
C SER A 202 -25.29 9.89 -2.43
N VAL A 203 -25.05 9.50 -3.69
CA VAL A 203 -23.71 9.37 -4.23
C VAL A 203 -23.12 10.75 -4.51
N GLN A 204 -21.91 11.02 -4.05
CA GLN A 204 -21.23 12.28 -4.34
C GLN A 204 -20.66 12.29 -5.76
N ARG A 205 -20.60 13.50 -6.32
CA ARG A 205 -20.05 13.74 -7.68
C ARG A 205 -18.65 13.16 -7.82
N GLY A 206 -18.44 12.34 -8.85
CA GLY A 206 -17.18 11.64 -9.16
C GLY A 206 -17.06 10.25 -8.53
N PHE A 207 -18.07 9.79 -7.76
CA PHE A 207 -18.10 8.46 -7.17
C PHE A 207 -19.23 7.57 -7.72
N GLU A 208 -19.95 8.04 -8.75
CA GLU A 208 -21.13 7.38 -9.31
C GLU A 208 -20.83 5.95 -9.77
N ASP A 209 -19.67 5.74 -10.35
CA ASP A 209 -19.25 4.44 -10.89
C ASP A 209 -18.53 3.55 -9.87
N HIS A 210 -18.24 4.05 -8.64
CA HIS A 210 -17.64 3.19 -7.61
C HIS A 210 -18.64 2.16 -7.08
N LEU A 211 -18.22 0.90 -7.05
CA LEU A 211 -19.08 -0.19 -6.58
C LEU A 211 -19.39 -0.03 -5.08
N PHE A 212 -18.36 0.06 -4.24
CA PHE A 212 -18.49 0.11 -2.79
C PHE A 212 -18.36 1.53 -2.25
N LEU A 213 -19.43 2.01 -1.60
CA LEU A 213 -19.52 3.36 -1.06
C LEU A 213 -19.58 3.35 0.47
N ASN A 214 -19.10 4.42 1.08
CA ASN A 214 -19.34 4.72 2.47
C ASN A 214 -20.72 5.42 2.64
N ARG A 215 -21.15 5.64 3.89
CA ARG A 215 -22.43 6.32 4.21
C ARG A 215 -22.54 7.73 3.64
N ASN A 216 -21.42 8.37 3.31
CA ASN A 216 -21.36 9.72 2.74
C ASN A 216 -21.33 9.72 1.20
N GLY A 217 -21.56 8.60 0.55
CA GLY A 217 -21.56 8.48 -0.92
C GLY A 217 -20.20 8.57 -1.59
N ARG A 218 -19.10 8.31 -0.87
CA ARG A 218 -17.73 8.27 -1.39
C ARG A 218 -17.16 6.87 -1.38
N ALA A 219 -16.12 6.61 -2.18
CA ALA A 219 -15.38 5.36 -2.14
C ALA A 219 -14.86 5.04 -0.73
N LEU A 220 -14.77 3.76 -0.40
CA LEU A 220 -14.19 3.30 0.86
C LEU A 220 -12.69 3.52 0.89
N SER A 221 -12.15 3.86 2.08
CA SER A 221 -10.71 3.96 2.27
C SER A 221 -10.08 2.58 2.54
N ARG A 222 -8.81 2.42 2.18
CA ARG A 222 -8.02 1.21 2.51
C ARG A 222 -7.94 0.98 4.02
N VAL A 223 -7.85 2.06 4.79
CA VAL A 223 -7.81 2.02 6.26
C VAL A 223 -9.11 1.44 6.82
N TYR A 224 -10.26 1.85 6.28
CA TYR A 224 -11.55 1.32 6.69
C TYR A 224 -11.64 -0.20 6.48
N ILE A 225 -11.24 -0.69 5.31
CA ILE A 225 -11.23 -2.14 5.02
C ILE A 225 -10.29 -2.89 5.98
N PHE A 226 -9.12 -2.34 6.27
CA PHE A 226 -8.17 -2.94 7.21
C PHE A 226 -8.77 -3.03 8.63
N MET A 227 -9.41 -1.96 9.11
CA MET A 227 -10.07 -1.96 10.43
C MET A 227 -11.23 -2.93 10.47
N LEU A 228 -12.04 -2.98 9.42
CA LEU A 228 -13.18 -3.90 9.29
C LEU A 228 -12.73 -5.38 9.36
N ILE A 229 -11.67 -5.73 8.64
CA ILE A 229 -11.09 -7.08 8.68
C ILE A 229 -10.65 -7.44 10.11
N LYS A 230 -9.94 -6.53 10.80
CA LYS A 230 -9.51 -6.75 12.18
C LYS A 230 -10.69 -6.96 13.13
N GLN A 231 -11.69 -6.09 13.05
CA GLN A 231 -12.87 -6.18 13.90
C GLN A 231 -13.65 -7.48 13.70
N LEU A 232 -13.83 -7.92 12.47
CA LEU A 232 -14.55 -9.16 12.18
C LEU A 232 -13.73 -10.40 12.56
N ALA A 233 -12.42 -10.37 12.40
CA ALA A 233 -11.55 -11.45 12.85
C ALA A 233 -11.57 -11.60 14.38
N GLU A 234 -11.57 -10.49 15.12
CA GLU A 234 -11.72 -10.49 16.59
C GLU A 234 -13.08 -11.07 17.00
N LYS A 235 -14.18 -10.65 16.36
CA LYS A 235 -15.52 -11.21 16.59
C LYS A 235 -15.59 -12.72 16.28
N ALA A 236 -14.86 -13.20 15.28
CA ALA A 236 -14.76 -14.61 14.93
C ALA A 236 -13.79 -15.39 15.83
N GLY A 237 -13.18 -14.76 16.85
CA GLY A 237 -12.24 -15.41 17.77
C GLY A 237 -10.88 -15.75 17.16
N ILE A 238 -10.50 -15.16 16.03
CA ILE A 238 -9.25 -15.47 15.33
C ILE A 238 -8.11 -14.65 15.93
N LYS A 239 -7.12 -15.35 16.52
CA LYS A 239 -5.97 -14.73 17.20
C LYS A 239 -4.77 -14.43 16.28
N LYS A 240 -4.81 -14.82 15.00
CA LYS A 240 -3.74 -14.59 14.04
C LYS A 240 -3.61 -13.11 13.69
N SER A 241 -2.40 -12.68 13.32
CA SER A 241 -2.19 -11.32 12.77
C SER A 241 -2.71 -11.24 11.34
N ILE A 242 -3.92 -10.70 11.18
CA ILE A 242 -4.62 -10.66 9.90
C ILE A 242 -4.47 -9.29 9.24
N SER A 243 -4.27 -9.33 7.96
CA SER A 243 -4.26 -8.18 7.07
C SER A 243 -5.06 -8.50 5.80
N PRO A 244 -5.42 -7.51 4.97
CA PRO A 244 -6.08 -7.79 3.71
C PRO A 244 -5.32 -8.74 2.77
N HIS A 245 -4.01 -8.86 2.95
CA HIS A 245 -3.18 -9.80 2.16
C HIS A 245 -3.38 -11.26 2.59
N THR A 246 -3.90 -11.52 3.78
CA THR A 246 -4.17 -12.89 4.26
C THR A 246 -5.43 -13.50 3.63
N PHE A 247 -6.30 -12.69 3.01
CA PHE A 247 -7.46 -13.12 2.21
C PHE A 247 -7.09 -13.50 0.77
N ARG A 248 -5.86 -13.33 0.40
CA ARG A 248 -5.32 -13.58 -0.94
C ARG A 248 -4.29 -14.73 -0.86
#